data_09adac5d229e31355d3e60bd39932db9
#
_entry.id   09adac5d229e31355d3e60bd39932db9
#
_cell.length_a   1.000
_cell.length_b   1.000
_cell.length_c   1.000
_cell.angle_alpha   90.00
_cell.angle_beta   90.00
_cell.angle_gamma   90.00
#
_symmetry.space_group_name_H-M   'P 1'
#
loop_
_entity.id
_entity.type
_entity.pdbx_description
1 polymer ?
#
loop_
_entity_poly.entity_id
_entity_poly.type
_entity_poly.pdbx_seq_one_letter_code
_entity_poly.pdbx_strand_id
1 'polypeptide(L)'
;EKEYENEVVPTVAFLDEKTSVLIGNDMLVFYSGLEDLQQVKKIKIKKEIKSVSYDKSGVALVLKNSGKSGYELRIYNTKGKQILSKDFEGEYGNIKMTGNQVVLYDGNKCMIFDRSGVCKFEGKMETNIIEIFRMTGLNKYMVISAEGLQEVHLVK
;
A
#
# COMPACT_ATOMS: atom_id res chain seq x y z
N GLU A 1 -21.45 -21.07 17.30
CA GLU A 1 -21.67 -19.87 16.47
C GLU A 1 -21.17 -18.65 17.26
N LYS A 2 -20.07 -18.03 16.80
CA LYS A 2 -19.68 -16.70 17.30
C LYS A 2 -20.37 -15.70 16.42
N GLU A 3 -21.28 -14.92 16.97
CA GLU A 3 -21.82 -13.74 16.31
C GLU A 3 -20.71 -12.68 16.22
N TYR A 4 -20.35 -12.31 15.00
CA TYR A 4 -19.47 -11.21 14.70
C TYR A 4 -20.30 -9.95 14.49
N GLU A 5 -20.62 -9.25 15.57
CA GLU A 5 -21.22 -7.92 15.47
C GLU A 5 -20.18 -6.91 14.96
N ASN A 6 -20.36 -6.37 13.76
CA ASN A 6 -19.56 -5.31 13.14
C ASN A 6 -18.09 -5.61 12.82
N GLU A 7 -17.71 -6.84 12.57
CA GLU A 7 -16.38 -7.14 12.05
C GLU A 7 -16.37 -7.03 10.52
N VAL A 8 -15.55 -6.11 10.00
CA VAL A 8 -15.20 -6.11 8.58
C VAL A 8 -14.50 -7.43 8.30
N VAL A 9 -15.01 -8.17 7.30
CA VAL A 9 -14.44 -9.47 6.92
C VAL A 9 -12.96 -9.29 6.60
N PRO A 10 -12.06 -9.98 7.31
CA PRO A 10 -10.64 -9.85 7.04
C PRO A 10 -10.33 -10.35 5.63
N THR A 11 -9.45 -9.61 4.95
CA THR A 11 -9.00 -9.98 3.61
C THR A 11 -7.78 -10.88 3.73
N VAL A 12 -7.77 -11.99 3.00
CA VAL A 12 -6.57 -12.82 2.84
C VAL A 12 -5.92 -12.43 1.51
N ALA A 13 -4.66 -12.04 1.56
CA ALA A 13 -3.85 -11.74 0.41
C ALA A 13 -2.72 -12.77 0.26
N PHE A 14 -2.56 -13.30 -0.93
CA PHE A 14 -1.44 -14.17 -1.28
C PHE A 14 -0.34 -13.30 -1.88
N LEU A 15 0.81 -13.23 -1.21
CA LEU A 15 1.94 -12.43 -1.65
C LEU A 15 2.77 -13.19 -2.68
N ASP A 16 2.95 -14.48 -2.47
CA ASP A 16 3.58 -15.44 -3.38
C ASP A 16 3.00 -16.86 -3.15
N GLU A 17 3.58 -17.88 -3.78
CA GLU A 17 3.12 -19.26 -3.69
C GLU A 17 3.14 -19.84 -2.26
N LYS A 18 3.92 -19.28 -1.35
CA LYS A 18 4.15 -19.82 0.02
C LYS A 18 3.83 -18.82 1.12
N THR A 19 3.49 -17.58 0.78
CA THR A 19 3.30 -16.53 1.76
C THR A 19 1.93 -15.90 1.59
N SER A 20 1.17 -15.86 2.67
CA SER A 20 -0.10 -15.16 2.73
C SER A 20 -0.16 -14.24 3.94
N VAL A 21 -1.02 -13.23 3.87
CA VAL A 21 -1.28 -12.31 4.97
C VAL A 21 -2.78 -12.14 5.15
N LEU A 22 -3.22 -12.26 6.39
CA LEU A 22 -4.56 -11.89 6.82
C LEU A 22 -4.52 -10.41 7.20
N ILE A 23 -5.36 -9.61 6.57
CA ILE A 23 -5.46 -8.16 6.79
C ILE A 23 -6.78 -7.89 7.49
N GLY A 24 -6.71 -7.57 8.76
CA GLY A 24 -7.86 -7.16 9.57
C GLY A 24 -7.92 -5.64 9.76
N ASN A 25 -8.88 -5.17 10.53
CA ASN A 25 -9.05 -3.74 10.81
C ASN A 25 -7.93 -3.16 11.68
N ASP A 26 -7.36 -4.00 12.55
CA ASP A 26 -6.37 -3.60 13.55
C ASP A 26 -5.19 -4.57 13.62
N MET A 27 -5.05 -5.45 12.64
CA MET A 27 -3.99 -6.45 12.64
C MET A 27 -3.57 -6.92 11.25
N LEU A 28 -2.33 -7.36 11.17
CA LEU A 28 -1.80 -8.18 10.09
C LEU A 28 -1.31 -9.51 10.66
N VAL A 29 -1.62 -10.62 10.01
CA VAL A 29 -1.08 -11.93 10.38
C VAL A 29 -0.44 -12.56 9.15
N PHE A 30 0.86 -12.78 9.22
CA PHE A 30 1.65 -13.38 8.15
C PHE A 30 1.74 -14.89 8.35
N TYR A 31 1.50 -15.62 7.28
CA TYR A 31 1.59 -17.09 7.25
C TYR A 31 2.58 -17.53 6.18
N SER A 32 3.21 -18.66 6.41
CA SER A 32 4.05 -19.37 5.45
C SER A 32 3.58 -20.81 5.31
N GLY A 33 3.68 -21.37 4.11
CA GLY A 33 3.28 -22.74 3.77
C GLY A 33 2.16 -22.78 2.73
N LEU A 34 1.97 -23.95 2.12
CA LEU A 34 0.89 -24.23 1.16
C LEU A 34 -0.21 -25.09 1.80
N GLU A 35 0.14 -26.24 2.35
CA GLU A 35 -0.79 -27.19 2.96
C GLU A 35 -0.82 -27.01 4.47
N ASP A 36 0.35 -26.85 5.10
CA ASP A 36 0.51 -26.55 6.52
C ASP A 36 0.85 -25.06 6.72
N LEU A 37 -0.17 -24.24 6.92
CA LEU A 37 0.00 -22.82 7.19
C LEU A 37 0.59 -22.60 8.59
N GLN A 38 1.80 -22.08 8.63
CA GLN A 38 2.47 -21.67 9.86
C GLN A 38 2.38 -20.17 10.05
N GLN A 39 1.86 -19.73 11.19
CA GLN A 39 1.89 -18.32 11.53
C GLN A 39 3.33 -17.85 11.76
N VAL A 40 3.80 -16.95 10.92
CA VAL A 40 5.14 -16.37 10.99
C VAL A 40 5.15 -15.18 11.96
N LYS A 41 4.17 -14.30 11.84
CA LYS A 41 4.07 -13.11 12.68
C LYS A 41 2.66 -12.56 12.73
N LYS A 42 2.27 -12.10 13.92
CA LYS A 42 1.06 -11.31 14.15
C LYS A 42 1.45 -9.90 14.58
N ILE A 43 0.88 -8.90 13.92
CA ILE A 43 1.17 -7.48 14.16
C ILE A 43 -0.14 -6.78 14.48
N LYS A 44 -0.20 -6.16 15.66
CA LYS A 44 -1.33 -5.30 16.04
C LYS A 44 -1.09 -3.88 15.51
N ILE A 45 -2.08 -3.35 14.78
CA ILE A 45 -2.07 -1.99 14.26
C ILE A 45 -2.94 -1.13 15.19
N LYS A 46 -2.32 -0.15 15.86
CA LYS A 46 -3.03 0.73 16.81
C LYS A 46 -3.69 1.94 16.15
N LYS A 47 -3.34 2.22 14.90
CA LYS A 47 -3.87 3.34 14.12
C LYS A 47 -4.94 2.83 13.16
N GLU A 48 -5.87 3.70 12.81
CA GLU A 48 -6.89 3.41 11.79
C GLU A 48 -6.23 3.16 10.43
N ILE A 49 -6.53 2.01 9.82
CA ILE A 49 -6.07 1.66 8.47
C ILE A 49 -7.00 2.34 7.47
N LYS A 50 -6.47 3.24 6.65
CA LYS A 50 -7.22 3.98 5.62
C LYS A 50 -7.17 3.27 4.27
N SER A 51 -6.04 2.71 3.90
CA SER A 51 -5.88 1.94 2.67
C SER A 51 -4.74 0.94 2.77
N VAL A 52 -4.81 -0.08 1.92
CA VAL A 52 -3.88 -1.22 1.89
C VAL A 52 -3.53 -1.51 0.44
N SER A 53 -2.26 -1.83 0.21
CA SER A 53 -1.79 -2.45 -1.02
C SER A 53 -0.81 -3.56 -0.69
N TYR A 54 -0.74 -4.56 -1.53
CA TYR A 54 0.19 -5.66 -1.37
C TYR A 54 0.66 -6.19 -2.72
N ASP A 55 1.85 -6.73 -2.73
CA ASP A 55 2.44 -7.46 -3.85
C ASP A 55 3.36 -8.57 -3.32
N LYS A 56 4.06 -9.26 -4.22
CA LYS A 56 5.03 -10.31 -3.86
C LYS A 56 6.14 -9.89 -2.90
N SER A 57 6.28 -8.62 -2.62
CA SER A 57 7.35 -8.07 -1.78
C SER A 57 6.88 -7.67 -0.38
N GLY A 58 5.56 -7.63 -0.15
CA GLY A 58 4.99 -7.32 1.16
C GLY A 58 3.69 -6.56 1.12
N VAL A 59 3.43 -5.82 2.18
CA VAL A 59 2.20 -5.07 2.43
C VAL A 59 2.53 -3.62 2.75
N ALA A 60 1.84 -2.70 2.12
CA ALA A 60 1.87 -1.28 2.43
C ALA A 60 0.53 -0.80 3.00
N LEU A 61 0.58 -0.05 4.07
CA LEU A 61 -0.57 0.54 4.75
C LEU A 61 -0.48 2.05 4.76
N VAL A 62 -1.59 2.73 4.53
CA VAL A 62 -1.80 4.12 4.93
C VAL A 62 -2.58 4.13 6.23
N LEU A 63 -2.01 4.71 7.27
CA LEU A 63 -2.56 4.80 8.60
C LEU A 63 -2.86 6.25 8.95
N LYS A 64 -4.01 6.51 9.59
CA LYS A 64 -4.32 7.83 10.11
C LYS A 64 -3.54 8.09 11.39
N ASN A 65 -2.86 9.23 11.47
CA ASN A 65 -2.16 9.63 12.68
C ASN A 65 -3.15 9.97 13.79
N SER A 66 -2.86 9.52 15.01
CA SER A 66 -3.63 9.82 16.20
C SER A 66 -3.06 11.07 16.88
N GLY A 67 -3.91 12.06 17.18
CA GLY A 67 -3.53 13.26 17.91
C GLY A 67 -2.71 14.31 17.13
N LYS A 68 -2.45 14.07 15.85
CA LYS A 68 -1.83 15.05 14.92
C LYS A 68 -2.44 14.91 13.53
N SER A 69 -2.28 15.94 12.70
CA SER A 69 -2.64 15.88 11.28
C SER A 69 -1.80 14.87 10.51
N GLY A 70 -2.24 14.52 9.31
CA GLY A 70 -1.50 13.69 8.39
C GLY A 70 -1.65 12.19 8.60
N TYR A 71 -0.86 11.47 7.87
CA TYR A 71 -0.90 10.03 7.73
C TYR A 71 0.48 9.43 7.86
N GLU A 72 0.53 8.11 8.08
CA GLU A 72 1.76 7.32 8.07
C GLU A 72 1.69 6.27 6.97
N LEU A 73 2.66 6.26 6.07
CA LEU A 73 2.93 5.13 5.19
C LEU A 73 3.79 4.12 5.94
N ARG A 74 3.29 2.90 6.08
CA ARG A 74 4.01 1.81 6.72
C ARG A 74 4.11 0.62 5.78
N ILE A 75 5.31 0.05 5.64
CA ILE A 75 5.55 -1.09 4.76
C ILE A 75 6.14 -2.24 5.57
N TYR A 76 5.57 -3.44 5.35
CA TYR A 76 6.06 -4.70 5.90
C TYR A 76 6.51 -5.61 4.77
N ASN A 77 7.61 -6.33 4.97
CA ASN A 77 8.03 -7.38 4.05
C ASN A 77 7.21 -8.67 4.23
N THR A 78 7.47 -9.68 3.42
CA THR A 78 6.76 -10.98 3.44
C THR A 78 6.91 -11.76 4.76
N LYS A 79 7.88 -11.42 5.60
CA LYS A 79 8.09 -12.00 6.93
C LYS A 79 7.45 -11.18 8.06
N GLY A 80 6.69 -10.14 7.72
CA GLY A 80 6.09 -9.24 8.69
C GLY A 80 7.07 -8.31 9.41
N LYS A 81 8.28 -8.11 8.87
CA LYS A 81 9.19 -7.09 9.36
C LYS A 81 8.83 -5.75 8.78
N GLN A 82 8.66 -4.74 9.65
CA GLN A 82 8.49 -3.36 9.21
C GLN A 82 9.78 -2.86 8.58
N ILE A 83 9.69 -2.42 7.32
CA ILE A 83 10.82 -1.90 6.55
C ILE A 83 10.74 -0.40 6.33
N LEU A 84 9.55 0.19 6.49
CA LEU A 84 9.34 1.63 6.40
C LEU A 84 8.26 2.09 7.36
N SER A 85 8.47 3.26 7.94
CA SER A 85 7.47 4.12 8.58
C SER A 85 7.77 5.56 8.20
N LYS A 86 6.87 6.22 7.48
CA LYS A 86 7.05 7.57 6.95
C LYS A 86 5.78 8.37 7.12
N ASP A 87 5.86 9.45 7.90
CA ASP A 87 4.78 10.43 7.97
C ASP A 87 4.71 11.27 6.70
N PHE A 88 3.51 11.61 6.28
CA PHE A 88 3.24 12.50 5.15
C PHE A 88 1.94 13.29 5.38
N GLU A 89 1.80 14.38 4.66
CA GLU A 89 0.60 15.21 4.67
C GLU A 89 -0.21 15.00 3.37
N GLY A 90 -1.46 15.38 3.41
CA GLY A 90 -2.39 15.20 2.30
C GLY A 90 -3.21 13.93 2.39
N GLU A 91 -4.40 13.99 1.84
CA GLU A 91 -5.34 12.86 1.80
C GLU A 91 -5.30 12.20 0.43
N TYR A 92 -5.06 10.90 0.42
CA TYR A 92 -5.00 10.06 -0.76
C TYR A 92 -5.87 8.82 -0.54
N GLY A 93 -6.91 8.68 -1.35
CA GLY A 93 -7.86 7.57 -1.25
C GLY A 93 -7.32 6.24 -1.75
N ASN A 94 -6.26 6.26 -2.55
CA ASN A 94 -5.71 5.08 -3.18
C ASN A 94 -4.22 4.92 -2.89
N ILE A 95 -3.82 3.66 -2.73
CA ILE A 95 -2.43 3.26 -2.58
C ILE A 95 -2.12 2.12 -3.53
N LYS A 96 -0.95 2.12 -4.14
CA LYS A 96 -0.47 1.03 -4.99
C LYS A 96 1.02 0.76 -4.79
N MET A 97 1.35 -0.50 -4.55
CA MET A 97 2.71 -0.97 -4.67
C MET A 97 3.02 -1.30 -6.14
N THR A 98 4.10 -0.78 -6.68
CA THR A 98 4.53 -1.02 -8.05
C THR A 98 6.04 -1.00 -8.18
N GLY A 99 6.63 -2.13 -8.54
CA GLY A 99 8.07 -2.33 -8.51
C GLY A 99 8.64 -2.15 -7.10
N ASN A 100 9.60 -1.23 -6.94
CA ASN A 100 10.18 -0.87 -5.64
C ASN A 100 9.64 0.44 -5.06
N GLN A 101 8.45 0.85 -5.48
CA GLN A 101 7.84 2.12 -5.09
C GLN A 101 6.43 1.91 -4.54
N VAL A 102 5.94 2.91 -3.84
CA VAL A 102 4.56 3.04 -3.43
C VAL A 102 4.03 4.35 -3.98
N VAL A 103 2.90 4.27 -4.65
CA VAL A 103 2.18 5.40 -5.22
C VAL A 103 0.93 5.65 -4.41
N LEU A 104 0.75 6.86 -3.93
CA LEU A 104 -0.47 7.37 -3.31
C LEU A 104 -1.14 8.30 -4.32
N TYR A 105 -2.43 8.15 -4.56
CA TYR A 105 -3.13 9.03 -5.50
C TYR A 105 -4.60 9.21 -5.14
N ASP A 106 -5.13 10.38 -5.52
CA ASP A 106 -6.53 10.74 -5.39
C ASP A 106 -6.90 11.79 -6.43
N GLY A 107 -7.90 11.50 -7.27
CA GLY A 107 -8.17 12.32 -8.44
C GLY A 107 -6.91 12.44 -9.30
N ASN A 108 -6.45 13.65 -9.51
CA ASN A 108 -5.21 13.91 -10.26
C ASN A 108 -3.97 14.14 -9.38
N LYS A 109 -4.11 14.09 -8.05
CA LYS A 109 -2.98 14.21 -7.12
C LYS A 109 -2.22 12.90 -7.04
N CYS A 110 -0.92 12.98 -6.96
CA CYS A 110 -0.05 11.82 -6.87
C CYS A 110 1.18 12.12 -5.99
N MET A 111 1.53 11.16 -5.15
CA MET A 111 2.75 11.17 -4.35
C MET A 111 3.43 9.80 -4.48
N ILE A 112 4.71 9.77 -4.74
CA ILE A 112 5.46 8.54 -4.98
C ILE A 112 6.64 8.45 -4.01
N PHE A 113 6.68 7.38 -3.25
CA PHE A 113 7.82 7.02 -2.39
C PHE A 113 8.56 5.81 -2.95
N ASP A 114 9.88 5.80 -2.82
CA ASP A 114 10.60 4.54 -2.88
C ASP A 114 10.51 3.80 -1.53
N ARG A 115 11.01 2.58 -1.47
CA ARG A 115 10.97 1.76 -0.24
C ARG A 115 11.88 2.23 0.88
N SER A 116 12.78 3.17 0.60
CA SER A 116 13.58 3.85 1.62
C SER A 116 12.86 5.06 2.23
N GLY A 117 11.67 5.40 1.71
CA GLY A 117 10.87 6.54 2.17
C GLY A 117 11.25 7.86 1.54
N VAL A 118 12.07 7.84 0.49
CA VAL A 118 12.38 9.05 -0.29
C VAL A 118 11.21 9.37 -1.20
N CYS A 119 10.66 10.58 -1.07
CA CYS A 119 9.65 11.09 -1.98
C CYS A 119 10.28 11.38 -3.35
N LYS A 120 9.86 10.63 -4.36
CA LYS A 120 10.34 10.75 -5.75
C LYS A 120 9.54 11.77 -6.54
N PHE A 121 8.27 11.90 -6.22
CA PHE A 121 7.37 12.83 -6.86
C PHE A 121 6.24 13.21 -5.91
N GLU A 122 5.82 14.46 -5.96
CA GLU A 122 4.61 14.97 -5.34
C GLU A 122 4.06 16.07 -6.25
N GLY A 123 2.81 15.90 -6.71
CA GLY A 123 2.21 16.86 -7.62
C GLY A 123 0.85 16.43 -8.14
N LYS A 124 0.47 17.07 -9.25
CA LYS A 124 -0.78 16.79 -9.96
C LYS A 124 -0.48 16.34 -11.38
N MET A 125 -1.25 15.37 -11.84
CA MET A 125 -1.32 14.97 -13.25
C MET A 125 -2.28 15.90 -14.01
N GLU A 126 -2.22 15.85 -15.32
CA GLU A 126 -3.18 16.57 -16.18
C GLU A 126 -4.58 15.97 -16.09
N THR A 127 -4.68 14.65 -15.94
CA THR A 127 -5.92 13.90 -15.87
C THR A 127 -6.08 13.17 -14.55
N ASN A 128 -7.33 12.83 -14.20
CA ASN A 128 -7.60 11.98 -13.03
C ASN A 128 -7.07 10.57 -13.24
N ILE A 129 -6.39 10.05 -12.23
CA ILE A 129 -5.76 8.74 -12.22
C ILE A 129 -6.81 7.70 -11.84
N ILE A 130 -7.08 6.74 -12.72
CA ILE A 130 -7.85 5.53 -12.40
C ILE A 130 -6.89 4.46 -11.89
N GLU A 131 -5.76 4.30 -12.55
CA GLU A 131 -4.71 3.35 -12.18
C GLU A 131 -3.35 3.87 -12.64
N ILE A 132 -2.28 3.47 -11.95
CA ILE A 132 -0.92 3.86 -12.27
C ILE A 132 0.04 2.70 -12.06
N PHE A 133 0.95 2.49 -13.01
CA PHE A 133 1.96 1.43 -12.96
C PHE A 133 3.34 2.00 -13.24
N ARG A 134 4.32 1.56 -12.47
CA ARG A 134 5.71 1.84 -12.82
C ARG A 134 6.14 1.00 -14.03
N MET A 135 6.74 1.65 -15.01
CA MET A 135 7.35 1.01 -16.16
C MET A 135 8.86 0.75 -15.95
N THR A 136 9.45 -0.04 -16.81
CA THR A 136 10.90 -0.15 -16.92
C THR A 136 11.47 1.17 -17.42
N GLY A 137 12.55 1.62 -16.79
CA GLY A 137 13.17 2.92 -17.07
C GLY A 137 13.07 3.89 -15.90
N LEU A 138 13.79 4.99 -16.01
CA LEU A 138 13.86 5.99 -14.96
C LEU A 138 12.60 6.88 -14.98
N ASN A 139 11.89 6.93 -13.86
CA ASN A 139 10.72 7.80 -13.64
C ASN A 139 9.60 7.66 -14.69
N LYS A 140 9.48 6.47 -15.30
CA LYS A 140 8.44 6.18 -16.28
C LYS A 140 7.26 5.46 -15.66
N TYR A 141 6.08 5.94 -15.97
CA TYR A 141 4.82 5.39 -15.47
C TYR A 141 3.79 5.30 -16.58
N MET A 142 2.98 4.25 -16.55
CA MET A 142 1.76 4.14 -17.32
C MET A 142 0.60 4.59 -16.45
N VAL A 143 -0.13 5.57 -16.90
CA VAL A 143 -1.34 6.08 -16.24
C VAL A 143 -2.56 5.74 -17.05
N ILE A 144 -3.55 5.14 -16.40
CA ILE A 144 -4.88 4.92 -16.95
C ILE A 144 -5.78 6.03 -16.42
N SER A 145 -6.45 6.73 -17.31
CA SER A 145 -7.44 7.76 -17.03
C SER A 145 -8.70 7.54 -17.84
N ALA A 146 -9.73 8.37 -17.65
CA ALA A 146 -10.92 8.34 -18.49
C ALA A 146 -10.64 8.68 -19.97
N GLU A 147 -9.52 9.34 -20.25
CA GLU A 147 -9.06 9.72 -21.59
C GLU A 147 -8.24 8.61 -22.27
N GLY A 148 -7.90 7.54 -21.55
CA GLY A 148 -7.15 6.40 -22.04
C GLY A 148 -5.86 6.13 -21.30
N LEU A 149 -4.91 5.54 -22.01
CA LEU A 149 -3.59 5.12 -21.53
C LEU A 149 -2.53 6.15 -21.92
N GLN A 150 -1.75 6.61 -20.96
CA GLN A 150 -0.67 7.57 -21.18
C GLN A 150 0.63 7.10 -20.51
N GLU A 151 1.74 7.19 -21.24
CA GLU A 151 3.07 7.13 -20.66
C GLU A 151 3.45 8.50 -20.13
N VAL A 152 3.83 8.60 -18.87
CA VAL A 152 4.27 9.83 -18.24
C VAL A 152 5.66 9.72 -17.65
N HIS A 153 6.42 10.78 -17.76
CA HIS A 153 7.71 10.97 -17.11
C HIS A 153 7.52 11.92 -15.93
N LEU A 154 7.69 11.41 -14.71
CA LEU A 154 7.59 12.23 -13.52
C LEU A 154 8.98 12.63 -13.04
N VAL A 155 9.25 13.92 -13.15
CA VAL A 155 10.47 14.53 -12.65
C VAL A 155 10.12 15.52 -11.54
N LYS A 156 11.00 15.60 -10.54
CA LYS A 156 10.91 16.60 -9.48
C LYS A 156 11.15 17.99 -10.04
#